data_fba47861b83136ff0fa105c05b59e463
#
_entry.id   fba47861b83136ff0fa105c05b59e463
#
_cell.length_a   1.000
_cell.length_b   1.000
_cell.length_c   1.000
_cell.angle_alpha   90.00
_cell.angle_beta   90.00
_cell.angle_gamma   90.00
#
_symmetry.space_group_name_H-M   'P 1'
#
loop_
_entity.id
_entity.type
_entity.pdbx_description
1 polymer ?
#
loop_
_entity_poly.entity_id
_entity_poly.type
_entity_poly.pdbx_seq_one_letter_code
_entity_poly.pdbx_strand_id
1 'polypeptide(L)'
;MPRKYSYYPAFDGKGAQAGTEKLAALCAARWKTKNLGIYSPRLMRNSHTVGKKIGDPGMEKFLSVHSTGAAVDVGYSDRKVGVAMWDWFIQYTKELGIEEIHDYAFDKNVKDKVQGYGRGFRCSRGENLAGVKVFTESDNAGSFGGQWLHIELSPEMAKDPEKFEAAWRSLPKPV
;
A
#
# COMPACT_ATOMS: atom_id res chain seq x y z
N MET A 1 10.78 7.79 14.95
CA MET A 1 11.97 7.11 14.39
C MET A 1 11.54 6.15 13.30
N PRO A 2 12.33 5.92 12.25
CA PRO A 2 12.02 4.94 11.22
C PRO A 2 11.81 3.54 11.82
N ARG A 3 10.84 2.79 11.28
CA ARG A 3 10.64 1.37 11.60
C ARG A 3 11.34 0.51 10.54
N LYS A 4 11.70 -0.73 10.93
CA LYS A 4 12.17 -1.69 9.94
C LYS A 4 11.03 -2.03 8.99
N TYR A 5 11.26 -1.93 7.69
CA TYR A 5 10.35 -2.45 6.67
C TYR A 5 10.48 -3.96 6.62
N SER A 6 9.39 -4.67 6.88
CA SER A 6 9.46 -6.12 7.06
C SER A 6 9.63 -6.87 5.76
N TYR A 7 9.25 -6.29 4.65
CA TYR A 7 9.24 -6.90 3.32
C TYR A 7 9.14 -8.45 3.36
N TYR A 8 8.12 -9.02 2.81
CA TYR A 8 7.90 -10.46 2.82
C TYR A 8 8.61 -11.13 1.63
N PRO A 9 9.83 -11.64 1.78
CA PRO A 9 10.57 -12.19 0.65
C PRO A 9 10.06 -13.56 0.21
N ALA A 10 9.30 -14.25 1.06
CA ALA A 10 8.84 -15.60 0.81
C ALA A 10 7.37 -15.61 0.35
N PHE A 11 7.15 -16.21 -0.80
CA PHE A 11 5.81 -16.57 -1.25
C PHE A 11 5.28 -17.73 -0.40
N ASP A 12 4.15 -17.53 0.28
CA ASP A 12 3.54 -18.56 1.13
C ASP A 12 2.34 -19.28 0.49
N GLY A 13 1.78 -18.74 -0.58
CA GLY A 13 0.69 -19.34 -1.35
C GLY A 13 -0.65 -19.45 -0.61
N LYS A 14 -0.79 -18.81 0.56
CA LYS A 14 -1.93 -19.02 1.47
C LYS A 14 -3.13 -18.11 1.25
N GLY A 15 -3.03 -17.13 0.35
CA GLY A 15 -4.13 -16.21 0.07
C GLY A 15 -4.09 -14.92 0.87
N ALA A 16 -5.24 -14.24 0.95
CA ALA A 16 -5.37 -12.99 1.68
C ALA A 16 -5.18 -13.20 3.19
N GLN A 17 -4.54 -12.24 3.84
CA GLN A 17 -4.41 -12.22 5.30
C GLN A 17 -5.66 -11.57 5.93
N ALA A 18 -6.15 -12.13 7.05
CA ALA A 18 -7.41 -11.70 7.67
C ALA A 18 -7.41 -10.22 8.12
N GLY A 19 -6.29 -9.70 8.63
CA GLY A 19 -6.16 -8.28 8.99
C GLY A 19 -6.16 -7.37 7.76
N THR A 20 -5.63 -7.83 6.63
CA THR A 20 -5.69 -7.08 5.36
C THR A 20 -7.11 -7.06 4.80
N GLU A 21 -7.86 -8.15 4.91
CA GLU A 21 -9.30 -8.19 4.58
C GLU A 21 -10.09 -7.23 5.48
N LYS A 22 -9.76 -7.19 6.78
CA LYS A 22 -10.36 -6.25 7.72
C LYS A 22 -10.10 -4.80 7.32
N LEU A 23 -8.86 -4.45 6.93
CA LEU A 23 -8.53 -3.12 6.41
C LEU A 23 -9.42 -2.76 5.22
N ALA A 24 -9.53 -3.64 4.23
CA ALA A 24 -10.37 -3.40 3.06
C ALA A 24 -11.86 -3.17 3.43
N ALA A 25 -12.39 -3.99 4.34
CA ALA A 25 -13.76 -3.86 4.83
C ALA A 25 -14.01 -2.54 5.58
N LEU A 26 -13.08 -2.12 6.44
CA LEU A 26 -13.17 -0.86 7.17
C LEU A 26 -13.06 0.36 6.25
N CYS A 27 -12.21 0.30 5.22
CA CYS A 27 -12.16 1.32 4.17
C CYS A 27 -13.48 1.42 3.40
N ALA A 28 -14.05 0.29 3.00
CA ALA A 28 -15.34 0.25 2.31
C ALA A 28 -16.47 0.84 3.16
N ALA A 29 -16.51 0.51 4.46
CA ALA A 29 -17.49 1.03 5.38
C ALA A 29 -17.38 2.56 5.59
N ARG A 30 -16.14 3.07 5.69
CA ARG A 30 -15.88 4.48 6.02
C ARG A 30 -15.96 5.39 4.80
N TRP A 31 -15.37 4.99 3.67
CA TRP A 31 -15.19 5.84 2.48
C TRP A 31 -15.89 5.33 1.23
N LYS A 32 -16.68 4.26 1.34
CA LYS A 32 -17.37 3.65 0.19
C LYS A 32 -16.41 3.18 -0.91
N THR A 33 -15.26 2.70 -0.52
CA THR A 33 -14.21 2.21 -1.43
C THR A 33 -14.50 0.80 -1.92
N LYS A 34 -13.70 0.37 -2.91
CA LYS A 34 -13.73 -1.00 -3.43
C LYS A 34 -12.41 -1.70 -3.12
N ASN A 35 -12.46 -2.95 -2.69
CA ASN A 35 -11.30 -3.83 -2.67
C ASN A 35 -10.99 -4.25 -4.11
N LEU A 36 -9.85 -3.83 -4.65
CA LEU A 36 -9.41 -4.16 -5.99
C LEU A 36 -8.51 -5.41 -6.03
N GLY A 37 -8.07 -5.88 -4.87
CA GLY A 37 -7.30 -7.11 -4.72
C GLY A 37 -6.37 -7.07 -3.52
N ILE A 38 -6.26 -8.22 -2.83
CA ILE A 38 -5.34 -8.42 -1.71
C ILE A 38 -4.27 -9.41 -2.11
N TYR A 39 -4.67 -10.58 -2.59
CA TYR A 39 -3.77 -11.67 -2.90
C TYR A 39 -3.56 -11.83 -4.40
N SER A 40 -2.31 -11.77 -4.83
CA SER A 40 -1.91 -12.00 -6.20
C SER A 40 -0.47 -12.52 -6.25
N PRO A 41 -0.27 -13.83 -6.54
CA PRO A 41 1.06 -14.44 -6.63
C PRO A 41 1.76 -13.94 -7.90
N ARG A 42 2.57 -12.90 -7.78
CA ARG A 42 3.29 -12.30 -8.91
C ARG A 42 4.59 -11.63 -8.47
N LEU A 43 5.48 -11.45 -9.42
CA LEU A 43 6.60 -10.53 -9.27
C LEU A 43 6.13 -9.07 -9.43
N MET A 44 6.85 -8.15 -8.82
CA MET A 44 6.72 -6.71 -9.11
C MET A 44 7.04 -6.48 -10.59
N ARG A 45 6.31 -5.57 -11.23
CA ARG A 45 6.56 -5.20 -12.63
C ARG A 45 7.63 -4.12 -12.70
N ASN A 46 8.83 -4.49 -13.12
CA ASN A 46 9.94 -3.58 -13.38
C ASN A 46 10.90 -4.19 -14.42
N SER A 47 11.95 -3.45 -14.77
CA SER A 47 12.94 -3.88 -15.77
C SER A 47 13.64 -5.21 -15.41
N HIS A 48 13.82 -5.51 -14.13
CA HIS A 48 14.51 -6.73 -13.67
C HIS A 48 13.63 -7.99 -13.76
N THR A 49 12.32 -7.83 -13.90
CA THR A 49 11.35 -8.94 -13.88
C THR A 49 10.74 -9.26 -15.24
N VAL A 50 11.16 -8.56 -16.29
CA VAL A 50 10.70 -8.84 -17.66
C VAL A 50 11.06 -10.26 -18.05
N GLY A 51 10.05 -11.06 -18.46
CA GLY A 51 10.23 -12.46 -18.85
C GLY A 51 10.55 -13.41 -17.70
N LYS A 52 10.53 -12.94 -16.44
CA LYS A 52 10.77 -13.74 -15.24
C LYS A 52 9.47 -14.19 -14.59
N LYS A 53 9.56 -15.30 -13.82
CA LYS A 53 8.43 -15.85 -13.04
C LYS A 53 8.85 -16.15 -11.60
N ILE A 54 7.86 -16.38 -10.75
CA ILE A 54 8.10 -16.86 -9.38
C ILE A 54 8.83 -18.20 -9.45
N GLY A 55 9.87 -18.35 -8.62
CA GLY A 55 10.73 -19.52 -8.58
C GLY A 55 12.00 -19.42 -9.43
N ASP A 56 12.10 -18.42 -10.32
CA ASP A 56 13.38 -18.19 -11.02
C ASP A 56 14.44 -17.72 -10.04
N PRO A 57 15.70 -18.16 -10.16
CA PRO A 57 16.78 -17.76 -9.25
C PRO A 57 16.94 -16.25 -9.15
N GLY A 58 17.02 -15.76 -7.92
CA GLY A 58 17.21 -14.33 -7.62
C GLY A 58 15.97 -13.46 -7.76
N MET A 59 14.80 -14.06 -8.00
CA MET A 59 13.52 -13.33 -8.11
C MET A 59 12.80 -13.16 -6.76
N GLU A 60 13.28 -13.76 -5.69
CA GLU A 60 12.65 -13.71 -4.36
C GLU A 60 12.51 -12.27 -3.85
N LYS A 61 13.53 -11.43 -4.11
CA LYS A 61 13.55 -10.01 -3.73
C LYS A 61 12.59 -9.13 -4.54
N PHE A 62 12.01 -9.68 -5.60
CA PHE A 62 11.07 -8.98 -6.47
C PHE A 62 9.63 -9.50 -6.31
N LEU A 63 9.35 -10.35 -5.34
CA LEU A 63 7.98 -10.74 -5.05
C LEU A 63 7.16 -9.51 -4.65
N SER A 64 5.98 -9.39 -5.24
CA SER A 64 5.01 -8.39 -4.79
C SER A 64 4.50 -8.75 -3.40
N VAL A 65 4.29 -7.78 -2.52
CA VAL A 65 3.72 -8.03 -1.19
C VAL A 65 2.29 -8.59 -1.29
N HIS A 66 1.58 -8.35 -2.38
CA HIS A 66 0.33 -9.06 -2.67
C HIS A 66 0.48 -10.59 -2.69
N SER A 67 1.67 -11.12 -3.01
CA SER A 67 1.93 -12.56 -2.99
C SER A 67 1.85 -13.17 -1.58
N THR A 68 1.91 -12.35 -0.55
CA THR A 68 1.80 -12.76 0.85
C THR A 68 0.42 -12.49 1.45
N GLY A 69 -0.45 -11.78 0.72
CA GLY A 69 -1.75 -11.35 1.21
C GLY A 69 -1.71 -10.19 2.23
N ALA A 70 -0.55 -9.56 2.44
CA ALA A 70 -0.40 -8.45 3.39
C ALA A 70 -0.55 -7.06 2.74
N ALA A 71 -0.85 -6.99 1.46
CA ALA A 71 -1.12 -5.76 0.73
C ALA A 71 -2.55 -5.73 0.19
N VAL A 72 -3.12 -4.55 0.05
CA VAL A 72 -4.42 -4.33 -0.58
C VAL A 72 -4.40 -3.10 -1.46
N ASP A 73 -5.04 -3.22 -2.63
CA ASP A 73 -5.37 -2.09 -3.49
C ASP A 73 -6.79 -1.61 -3.18
N VAL A 74 -6.91 -0.40 -2.63
CA VAL A 74 -8.19 0.21 -2.21
C VAL A 74 -8.60 1.27 -3.22
N GLY A 75 -9.57 0.93 -4.07
CA GLY A 75 -10.09 1.81 -5.11
C GLY A 75 -11.12 2.82 -4.59
N TYR A 76 -11.06 4.04 -5.12
CA TYR A 76 -12.00 5.12 -4.80
C TYR A 76 -12.56 5.74 -6.09
N SER A 77 -13.77 6.31 -6.02
CA SER A 77 -14.43 6.93 -7.18
C SER A 77 -14.14 8.43 -7.34
N ASP A 78 -13.75 9.10 -6.27
CA ASP A 78 -13.47 10.53 -6.23
C ASP A 78 -12.06 10.78 -5.63
N ARG A 79 -11.26 11.59 -6.32
CA ARG A 79 -9.92 11.96 -5.85
C ARG A 79 -9.92 12.60 -4.46
N LYS A 80 -10.97 13.33 -4.10
CA LYS A 80 -11.11 13.90 -2.75
C LYS A 80 -11.14 12.81 -1.68
N VAL A 81 -11.81 11.70 -1.95
CA VAL A 81 -11.82 10.53 -1.06
C VAL A 81 -10.42 9.93 -0.98
N GLY A 82 -9.73 9.78 -2.10
CA GLY A 82 -8.35 9.28 -2.12
C GLY A 82 -7.39 10.16 -1.31
N VAL A 83 -7.52 11.49 -1.38
CA VAL A 83 -6.73 12.43 -0.59
C VAL A 83 -7.07 12.32 0.90
N ALA A 84 -8.35 12.31 1.27
CA ALA A 84 -8.77 12.15 2.66
C ALA A 84 -8.27 10.84 3.29
N MET A 85 -8.32 9.75 2.52
CA MET A 85 -7.76 8.45 2.93
C MET A 85 -6.26 8.54 3.13
N TRP A 86 -5.53 9.09 2.16
CA TRP A 86 -4.09 9.28 2.24
C TRP A 86 -3.70 10.07 3.49
N ASP A 87 -4.30 11.23 3.70
CA ASP A 87 -3.98 12.11 4.82
C ASP A 87 -4.22 11.42 6.17
N TRP A 88 -5.35 10.72 6.29
CA TRP A 88 -5.67 9.98 7.50
C TRP A 88 -4.69 8.82 7.73
N PHE A 89 -4.38 8.01 6.71
CA PHE A 89 -3.43 6.92 6.85
C PHE A 89 -2.04 7.41 7.21
N ILE A 90 -1.55 8.48 6.55
CA ILE A 90 -0.22 9.04 6.82
C ILE A 90 -0.11 9.55 8.26
N GLN A 91 -1.19 10.07 8.83
CA GLN A 91 -1.20 10.51 10.22
C GLN A 91 -1.06 9.35 11.21
N TYR A 92 -1.53 8.15 10.87
CA TYR A 92 -1.63 7.01 11.78
C TYR A 92 -0.87 5.76 11.30
N THR A 93 0.20 5.96 10.54
CA THR A 93 0.98 4.83 9.97
C THR A 93 1.52 3.88 11.01
N LYS A 94 1.94 4.40 12.17
CA LYS A 94 2.52 3.62 13.25
C LYS A 94 1.45 2.80 13.97
N GLU A 95 0.37 3.44 14.37
CA GLU A 95 -0.73 2.83 15.12
C GLU A 95 -1.40 1.71 14.33
N LEU A 96 -1.54 1.91 13.03
CA LEU A 96 -2.13 0.93 12.11
C LEU A 96 -1.13 -0.12 11.60
N GLY A 97 0.15 0.00 11.97
CA GLY A 97 1.18 -0.90 11.48
C GLY A 97 1.36 -0.86 9.96
N ILE A 98 1.11 0.29 9.35
CA ILE A 98 1.30 0.46 7.91
C ILE A 98 2.79 0.53 7.60
N GLU A 99 3.25 -0.29 6.66
CA GLU A 99 4.64 -0.32 6.23
C GLU A 99 4.88 0.45 4.93
N GLU A 100 3.93 0.39 4.01
CA GLU A 100 3.98 1.17 2.76
C GLU A 100 2.58 1.63 2.35
N ILE A 101 2.50 2.82 1.75
CA ILE A 101 1.34 3.29 0.99
C ILE A 101 1.85 3.88 -0.31
N HIS A 102 1.16 3.59 -1.43
CA HIS A 102 1.43 4.21 -2.71
C HIS A 102 0.15 4.89 -3.24
N ASP A 103 0.25 6.18 -3.55
CA ASP A 103 -0.80 7.00 -4.16
C ASP A 103 -0.42 7.30 -5.62
N TYR A 104 -0.94 6.49 -6.53
CA TYR A 104 -0.62 6.57 -7.96
C TYR A 104 -1.25 7.78 -8.66
N ALA A 105 -2.33 8.32 -8.10
CA ALA A 105 -3.02 9.47 -8.67
C ALA A 105 -2.40 10.81 -8.26
N PHE A 106 -1.38 10.81 -7.40
CA PHE A 106 -0.72 12.05 -7.02
C PHE A 106 0.09 12.61 -8.19
N ASP A 107 -0.24 13.83 -8.58
CA ASP A 107 0.48 14.60 -9.59
C ASP A 107 1.04 15.87 -8.95
N LYS A 108 2.36 16.03 -8.97
CA LYS A 108 3.03 17.23 -8.45
C LYS A 108 3.09 18.38 -9.46
N ASN A 109 2.84 18.08 -10.74
CA ASN A 109 3.04 19.01 -11.84
C ASN A 109 1.72 19.32 -12.58
N VAL A 110 0.63 19.48 -11.84
CA VAL A 110 -0.71 19.76 -12.42
C VAL A 110 -0.70 20.94 -13.40
N LYS A 111 0.12 21.97 -13.12
CA LYS A 111 0.21 23.15 -13.99
C LYS A 111 0.86 22.87 -15.35
N ASP A 112 1.83 21.98 -15.37
CA ASP A 112 2.66 21.73 -16.57
C ASP A 112 2.17 20.50 -17.36
N LYS A 113 1.09 19.87 -16.93
CA LYS A 113 0.57 18.61 -17.49
C LYS A 113 1.62 17.48 -17.61
N VAL A 114 2.70 17.59 -16.87
CA VAL A 114 3.69 16.51 -16.74
C VAL A 114 3.19 15.59 -15.66
N GLN A 115 2.73 14.43 -16.06
CA GLN A 115 2.21 13.42 -15.15
C GLN A 115 3.28 12.97 -14.18
N GLY A 116 3.04 13.13 -12.90
CA GLY A 116 3.93 12.64 -11.85
C GLY A 116 3.86 11.12 -11.73
N TYR A 117 4.85 10.53 -11.10
CA TYR A 117 4.91 9.08 -10.85
C TYR A 117 4.24 8.67 -9.53
N GLY A 118 3.43 9.55 -8.97
CA GLY A 118 2.79 9.32 -7.69
C GLY A 118 3.68 9.68 -6.50
N ARG A 119 3.19 9.36 -5.32
CA ARG A 119 3.91 9.50 -4.04
C ARG A 119 3.77 8.24 -3.23
N GLY A 120 4.71 7.99 -2.32
CA GLY A 120 4.64 6.81 -1.47
C GLY A 120 5.23 7.06 -0.09
N PHE A 121 4.57 6.50 0.92
CA PHE A 121 5.09 6.35 2.26
C PHE A 121 5.84 5.01 2.37
N ARG A 122 6.93 4.98 3.14
CA ARG A 122 7.54 3.73 3.62
C ARG A 122 8.09 3.93 5.02
N CYS A 123 7.74 3.06 5.94
CA CYS A 123 8.09 3.14 7.36
C CYS A 123 9.60 3.19 7.64
N SER A 124 10.42 2.62 6.73
CA SER A 124 11.89 2.66 6.85
C SER A 124 12.51 4.01 6.49
N ARG A 125 11.78 4.90 5.86
CA ARG A 125 12.21 6.28 5.60
C ARG A 125 11.89 7.21 6.77
N GLY A 126 10.83 6.93 7.51
CA GLY A 126 10.33 7.73 8.63
C GLY A 126 8.90 7.40 8.95
N GLU A 127 8.34 8.00 9.99
CA GLU A 127 6.92 7.90 10.31
C GLU A 127 6.16 9.11 9.76
N ASN A 128 4.90 8.93 9.48
CA ASN A 128 4.01 9.96 8.98
C ASN A 128 4.60 10.65 7.72
N LEU A 129 4.51 11.95 7.61
CA LEU A 129 5.03 12.71 6.46
C LEU A 129 6.53 12.54 6.24
N ALA A 130 7.32 12.25 7.28
CA ALA A 130 8.76 12.03 7.15
C ALA A 130 9.10 10.76 6.33
N GLY A 131 8.18 9.81 6.25
CA GLY A 131 8.33 8.60 5.43
C GLY A 131 7.86 8.76 3.98
N VAL A 132 7.32 9.93 3.61
CA VAL A 132 6.77 10.18 2.27
C VAL A 132 7.85 10.62 1.30
N LYS A 133 7.79 10.07 0.09
CA LYS A 133 8.61 10.46 -1.06
C LYS A 133 7.68 10.69 -2.27
N VAL A 134 7.92 11.75 -3.02
CA VAL A 134 7.35 11.93 -4.37
C VAL A 134 8.27 11.23 -5.37
N PHE A 135 7.72 10.38 -6.21
CA PHE A 135 8.49 9.64 -7.19
C PHE A 135 8.77 10.48 -8.43
N THR A 136 9.94 10.25 -9.01
CA THR A 136 10.42 10.92 -10.21
C THR A 136 10.77 9.94 -11.32
N GLU A 137 10.66 8.63 -11.06
CA GLU A 137 11.05 7.56 -11.97
C GLU A 137 9.92 6.57 -12.17
N SER A 138 9.72 6.11 -13.40
CA SER A 138 8.63 5.22 -13.78
C SER A 138 8.66 3.86 -13.08
N ASP A 139 9.84 3.35 -12.75
CA ASP A 139 10.00 2.05 -12.04
C ASP A 139 9.38 2.04 -10.63
N ASN A 140 9.12 3.22 -10.06
CA ASN A 140 8.51 3.35 -8.75
C ASN A 140 7.00 3.63 -8.79
N ALA A 141 6.42 3.81 -9.98
CA ALA A 141 5.07 4.34 -10.11
C ALA A 141 3.98 3.28 -10.22
N GLY A 142 4.27 2.10 -10.74
CA GLY A 142 3.28 1.05 -10.99
C GLY A 142 2.24 1.43 -12.05
N SER A 143 1.32 2.33 -11.75
CA SER A 143 0.25 2.73 -12.67
C SER A 143 -0.09 4.20 -12.53
N PHE A 144 0.24 4.99 -13.54
CA PHE A 144 -0.11 6.41 -13.59
C PHE A 144 -1.59 6.68 -13.45
N GLY A 145 -1.93 7.65 -12.59
CA GLY A 145 -3.29 8.14 -12.44
C GLY A 145 -4.30 7.12 -11.93
N GLY A 146 -3.83 5.98 -11.45
CA GLY A 146 -4.69 4.94 -10.89
C GLY A 146 -5.45 5.45 -9.67
N GLN A 147 -6.78 5.33 -9.67
CA GLN A 147 -7.63 5.79 -8.59
C GLN A 147 -7.74 4.75 -7.47
N TRP A 148 -6.59 4.40 -6.89
CA TRP A 148 -6.49 3.55 -5.71
C TRP A 148 -5.26 3.90 -4.88
N LEU A 149 -5.30 3.51 -3.61
CA LEU A 149 -4.13 3.44 -2.76
C LEU A 149 -3.70 1.96 -2.64
N HIS A 150 -2.43 1.70 -2.89
CA HIS A 150 -1.80 0.45 -2.49
C HIS A 150 -1.34 0.58 -1.04
N ILE A 151 -1.72 -0.34 -0.17
CA ILE A 151 -1.43 -0.29 1.26
C ILE A 151 -0.86 -1.62 1.71
N GLU A 152 0.30 -1.60 2.38
CA GLU A 152 0.94 -2.77 2.97
C GLU A 152 0.91 -2.67 4.49
N LEU A 153 0.50 -3.78 5.13
CA LEU A 153 0.52 -3.92 6.58
C LEU A 153 1.76 -4.67 7.05
N SER A 154 2.17 -4.40 8.29
CA SER A 154 3.13 -5.24 8.98
C SER A 154 2.61 -6.68 9.13
N PRO A 155 3.49 -7.70 9.24
CA PRO A 155 3.09 -9.09 9.42
C PRO A 155 2.10 -9.30 10.53
N GLU A 156 2.28 -8.58 11.62
CA GLU A 156 1.45 -8.67 12.80
C GLU A 156 0.03 -8.17 12.53
N MET A 157 -0.10 -6.97 11.93
CA MET A 157 -1.40 -6.37 11.62
C MET A 157 -2.11 -7.07 10.47
N ALA A 158 -1.36 -7.58 9.50
CA ALA A 158 -1.94 -8.33 8.39
C ALA A 158 -2.58 -9.64 8.83
N LYS A 159 -2.01 -10.32 9.84
CA LYS A 159 -2.50 -11.62 10.33
C LYS A 159 -3.64 -11.52 11.32
N ASP A 160 -3.67 -10.46 12.12
CA ASP A 160 -4.59 -10.31 13.26
C ASP A 160 -5.67 -9.25 12.97
N PRO A 161 -6.88 -9.68 12.54
CA PRO A 161 -7.97 -8.77 12.22
C PRO A 161 -8.53 -8.04 13.45
N GLU A 162 -8.49 -8.67 14.63
CA GLU A 162 -8.99 -8.06 15.87
C GLU A 162 -8.06 -6.96 16.34
N LYS A 163 -6.76 -7.22 16.31
CA LYS A 163 -5.75 -6.23 16.63
C LYS A 163 -5.82 -5.02 15.68
N PHE A 164 -5.93 -5.28 14.38
CA PHE A 164 -6.07 -4.21 13.39
C PHE A 164 -7.34 -3.39 13.63
N GLU A 165 -8.49 -4.04 13.84
CA GLU A 165 -9.76 -3.35 14.10
C GLU A 165 -9.72 -2.55 15.41
N ALA A 166 -9.12 -3.08 16.48
CA ALA A 166 -8.96 -2.36 17.74
C ALA A 166 -8.13 -1.09 17.56
N ALA A 167 -7.00 -1.18 16.84
CA ALA A 167 -6.19 -0.02 16.49
C ALA A 167 -6.98 1.00 15.67
N TRP A 168 -7.69 0.56 14.63
CA TRP A 168 -8.54 1.42 13.81
C TRP A 168 -9.61 2.18 14.59
N ARG A 169 -10.30 1.48 15.53
CA ARG A 169 -11.38 2.06 16.33
C ARG A 169 -10.91 3.04 17.40
N SER A 170 -9.67 2.91 17.84
CA SER A 170 -9.06 3.82 18.82
C SER A 170 -8.70 5.20 18.24
N LEU A 171 -8.66 5.31 16.90
CA LEU A 171 -8.24 6.52 16.22
C LEU A 171 -9.42 7.45 15.89
N PRO A 172 -9.17 8.77 15.86
CA PRO A 172 -10.17 9.74 15.42
C PRO A 172 -10.67 9.43 14.01
N LYS A 173 -11.96 9.68 13.78
CA LYS A 173 -12.49 9.62 12.41
C LYS A 173 -11.88 10.77 11.59
N PRO A 174 -11.67 10.56 10.28
CA PRO A 174 -11.26 11.68 9.40
C PRO A 174 -12.35 12.76 9.43
N VAL A 175 -11.89 14.00 9.45
CA VAL A 175 -12.74 15.22 9.41
C VAL A 175 -13.28 15.40 8.01
#